data_88dcc6133932c15ecacd5e1207318d78
#
_entry.id   88dcc6133932c15ecacd5e1207318d78
#
_cell.length_a   1.000
_cell.length_b   1.000
_cell.length_c   1.000
_cell.angle_alpha   90.00
_cell.angle_beta   90.00
_cell.angle_gamma   90.00
#
_symmetry.space_group_name_H-M   'P 1'
#
loop_
_entity.id
_entity.type
_entity.pdbx_description
1 polymer ?
#
loop_
_entity_poly.entity_id
_entity_poly.type
_entity_poly.pdbx_seq_one_letter_code
_entity_poly.pdbx_strand_id
1 'polypeptide(L)'
;MFDYLRSSYNLGEHFTDIELHTKDIEDGIGGTMSHYWLSPGGQLYYIDYWHTADFVELKEGDDGYNEEQKLFNFQWIPNGNHGKVRPWYLTKYIQVYPATWNGEWKDWPTLRLHFSYGKLMGYEDITGQR
;
A
#
# COMPACT_ATOMS: atom_id res chain seq x y z
N MET A 1 -7.35 4.88 -8.26
CA MET A 1 -6.96 3.96 -7.18
C MET A 1 -5.67 4.45 -6.54
N PHE A 2 -5.42 4.02 -5.34
CA PHE A 2 -4.24 4.41 -4.58
C PHE A 2 -3.55 3.17 -4.03
N ASP A 3 -2.27 3.32 -3.74
CA ASP A 3 -1.48 2.31 -3.05
C ASP A 3 -1.34 2.66 -1.58
N TYR A 4 -0.94 1.67 -0.79
CA TYR A 4 -0.73 1.82 0.64
C TYR A 4 0.76 1.86 0.95
N LEU A 5 1.15 2.78 1.83
CA LEU A 5 2.51 2.87 2.34
C LEU A 5 2.46 2.97 3.86
N ARG A 6 3.28 2.19 4.53
CA ARG A 6 3.53 2.34 5.96
C ARG A 6 5.02 2.62 6.16
N SER A 7 5.33 3.69 6.89
CA SER A 7 6.71 4.09 7.13
C SER A 7 7.13 3.79 8.56
N SER A 8 8.18 3.01 8.71
CA SER A 8 8.91 2.86 9.98
C SER A 8 10.09 3.84 10.06
N TYR A 9 10.39 4.53 8.97
CA TYR A 9 11.29 5.68 8.97
C TYR A 9 10.54 6.87 9.57
N ASN A 10 11.19 7.63 10.45
CA ASN A 10 10.54 8.76 11.10
C ASN A 10 10.30 9.92 10.11
N LEU A 11 9.06 10.05 9.66
CA LEU A 11 8.60 11.15 8.80
C LEU A 11 7.76 12.19 9.57
N GLY A 12 7.70 12.10 10.90
CA GLY A 12 6.87 12.94 11.75
C GLY A 12 5.62 12.21 12.23
N GLU A 13 4.89 12.82 13.16
CA GLU A 13 3.77 12.16 13.87
C GLU A 13 2.60 11.78 12.97
N HIS A 14 2.38 12.52 11.86
CA HIS A 14 1.24 12.26 10.97
C HIS A 14 1.58 11.26 9.85
N PHE A 15 2.80 10.74 9.81
CA PHE A 15 3.28 9.93 8.68
C PHE A 15 4.02 8.66 9.10
N THR A 16 4.26 8.47 10.38
CA THR A 16 5.07 7.35 10.88
C THR A 16 4.18 6.30 11.53
N ASP A 17 4.37 5.03 11.14
CA ASP A 17 3.64 3.86 11.65
C ASP A 17 2.12 3.94 11.51
N ILE A 18 1.65 4.70 10.54
CA ILE A 18 0.24 4.78 10.18
C ILE A 18 0.06 4.45 8.71
N GLU A 19 -1.18 4.14 8.33
CA GLU A 19 -1.49 3.88 6.94
C GLU A 19 -1.45 5.19 6.14
N LEU A 20 -0.60 5.22 5.13
CA LEU A 20 -0.50 6.31 4.17
C LEU A 20 -1.04 5.85 2.82
N HIS A 21 -1.57 6.78 2.06
CA HIS A 21 -2.00 6.56 0.69
C HIS A 21 -1.11 7.34 -0.27
N THR A 22 -0.92 6.79 -1.47
CA THR A 22 -0.23 7.47 -2.57
C THR A 22 -0.83 7.03 -3.89
N LYS A 23 -0.83 7.92 -4.88
CA LYS A 23 -1.27 7.60 -6.25
C LYS A 23 -0.12 7.62 -7.25
N ASP A 24 1.09 7.82 -6.76
CA ASP A 24 2.24 8.12 -7.60
C ASP A 24 3.14 6.91 -7.88
N ILE A 25 2.89 5.77 -7.25
CA ILE A 25 3.65 4.55 -7.49
C ILE A 25 2.94 3.74 -8.57
N GLU A 26 3.55 3.67 -9.76
CA GLU A 26 3.10 2.80 -10.82
C GLU A 26 3.85 1.48 -10.67
N ASP A 27 3.16 0.46 -10.20
CA ASP A 27 3.80 -0.81 -9.86
C ASP A 27 3.87 -1.81 -11.01
N GLY A 28 3.24 -1.52 -12.11
CA GLY A 28 3.23 -2.43 -13.24
C GLY A 28 2.49 -3.76 -12.97
N ILE A 29 1.93 -3.93 -11.80
CA ILE A 29 1.20 -5.13 -11.39
C ILE A 29 -0.30 -4.84 -11.41
N GLY A 30 -0.80 -4.37 -12.56
CA GLY A 30 -2.21 -4.32 -12.82
C GLY A 30 -3.05 -3.28 -12.09
N GLY A 31 -2.47 -2.22 -11.58
CA GLY A 31 -3.22 -1.10 -11.00
C GLY A 31 -4.07 -1.46 -9.79
N THR A 32 -3.68 -2.47 -9.05
CA THR A 32 -4.35 -2.87 -7.83
C THR A 32 -3.70 -2.20 -6.63
N MET A 33 -4.46 -2.05 -5.55
CA MET A 33 -4.02 -1.42 -4.31
C MET A 33 -2.86 -2.20 -3.70
N SER A 34 -1.63 -1.84 -4.08
CA SER A 34 -0.42 -2.50 -3.62
C SER A 34 0.04 -1.94 -2.29
N HIS A 35 0.74 -2.76 -1.52
CA HIS A 35 1.24 -2.39 -0.20
C HIS A 35 2.76 -2.23 -0.23
N TYR A 36 3.23 -1.15 0.36
CA TYR A 36 4.65 -0.82 0.46
C TYR A 36 5.03 -0.54 1.90
N TRP A 37 6.28 -0.78 2.22
CA TRP A 37 6.84 -0.49 3.52
C TRP A 37 8.16 0.27 3.36
N LEU A 38 8.29 1.38 4.08
CA LEU A 38 9.52 2.13 4.17
C LEU A 38 10.21 1.74 5.48
N SER A 39 11.39 1.12 5.38
CA SER A 39 12.12 0.62 6.55
C SER A 39 12.70 1.76 7.39
N PRO A 40 13.10 1.48 8.65
CA PRO A 40 13.76 2.48 9.49
C PRO A 40 15.01 3.08 8.85
N GLY A 41 15.70 2.33 8.00
CA GLY A 41 16.88 2.80 7.27
C GLY A 41 16.59 3.55 5.97
N GLY A 42 15.31 3.72 5.62
CA GLY A 42 14.92 4.48 4.42
C GLY A 42 14.86 3.67 3.13
N GLN A 43 14.87 2.35 3.20
CA GLN A 43 14.69 1.49 2.03
C GLN A 43 13.22 1.18 1.81
N LEU A 44 12.75 1.34 0.58
CA LEU A 44 11.40 0.99 0.18
C LEU A 44 11.31 -0.50 -0.15
N TYR A 45 10.23 -1.12 0.33
CA TYR A 45 9.90 -2.52 0.07
C TYR A 45 8.48 -2.64 -0.47
N TYR A 46 8.29 -3.60 -1.35
CA TYR A 46 6.99 -4.04 -1.83
C TYR A 46 6.56 -5.26 -1.02
N ILE A 47 5.32 -5.28 -0.53
CA ILE A 47 4.77 -6.41 0.20
C ILE A 47 3.84 -7.17 -0.73
N ASP A 48 4.26 -8.36 -1.13
CA ASP A 48 3.53 -9.19 -2.07
C ASP A 48 2.48 -10.03 -1.36
N TYR A 49 1.28 -9.51 -1.24
CA TYR A 49 0.16 -10.23 -0.66
C TYR A 49 -0.56 -11.14 -1.66
N TRP A 50 -0.35 -10.94 -2.94
CA TRP A 50 -1.06 -11.69 -3.99
C TRP A 50 -0.71 -13.17 -3.99
N HIS A 51 0.49 -13.52 -3.55
CA HIS A 51 0.95 -14.89 -3.51
C HIS A 51 0.83 -15.52 -2.11
N THR A 52 0.15 -14.86 -1.18
CA THR A 52 -0.01 -15.36 0.19
C THR A 52 -1.17 -16.32 0.35
N ALA A 53 -2.06 -16.36 -0.61
CA ALA A 53 -3.26 -17.18 -0.57
C ALA A 53 -3.63 -17.66 -1.96
N ASP A 54 -4.22 -18.84 -2.02
CA ASP A 54 -4.81 -19.38 -3.24
C ASP A 54 -6.25 -18.91 -3.37
N PHE A 55 -6.65 -18.60 -4.59
CA PHE A 55 -7.99 -18.16 -4.93
C PHE A 55 -8.79 -19.37 -5.40
N VAL A 56 -9.69 -19.87 -4.57
CA VAL A 56 -10.42 -21.11 -4.81
C VAL A 56 -11.88 -20.82 -5.11
N GLU A 57 -12.40 -21.36 -6.20
CA GLU A 57 -13.81 -21.27 -6.54
C GLU A 57 -14.64 -22.12 -5.58
N LEU A 58 -15.68 -21.54 -5.00
CA LEU A 58 -16.65 -22.23 -4.17
C LEU A 58 -17.75 -22.81 -5.04
N LYS A 59 -18.16 -24.04 -4.72
CA LYS A 59 -19.24 -24.74 -5.39
C LYS A 59 -20.46 -24.77 -4.49
N GLU A 60 -21.62 -24.99 -5.08
CA GLU A 60 -22.87 -25.20 -4.35
C GLU A 60 -22.68 -26.30 -3.30
N GLY A 61 -23.02 -25.96 -2.05
CA GLY A 61 -22.83 -26.84 -0.90
C GLY A 61 -21.56 -26.59 -0.10
N ASP A 62 -20.62 -25.79 -0.61
CA ASP A 62 -19.42 -25.43 0.13
C ASP A 62 -19.72 -24.36 1.19
N ASP A 63 -18.96 -24.41 2.31
CA ASP A 63 -19.05 -23.37 3.33
C ASP A 63 -18.67 -22.01 2.74
N GLY A 64 -19.51 -21.03 3.01
CA GLY A 64 -19.29 -19.67 2.49
C GLY A 64 -19.82 -19.43 1.09
N TYR A 65 -20.41 -20.46 0.45
CA TYR A 65 -21.06 -20.28 -0.83
C TYR A 65 -22.28 -19.38 -0.70
N ASN A 66 -22.35 -18.34 -1.55
CA ASN A 66 -23.47 -17.42 -1.59
C ASN A 66 -24.26 -17.62 -2.87
N GLU A 67 -25.48 -18.11 -2.79
CA GLU A 67 -26.34 -18.38 -3.94
C GLU A 67 -26.71 -17.12 -4.75
N GLU A 68 -26.70 -15.94 -4.10
CA GLU A 68 -26.99 -14.68 -4.78
C GLU A 68 -25.85 -14.22 -5.69
N GLN A 69 -24.62 -14.71 -5.43
CA GLN A 69 -23.42 -14.33 -6.17
C GLN A 69 -22.85 -15.49 -6.99
N LYS A 70 -23.69 -16.18 -7.73
CA LYS A 70 -23.36 -17.43 -8.43
C LYS A 70 -22.05 -17.42 -9.23
N LEU A 71 -21.61 -16.24 -9.76
CA LEU A 71 -20.42 -16.13 -10.59
C LEU A 71 -19.18 -15.67 -9.80
N PHE A 72 -19.33 -15.32 -8.53
CA PHE A 72 -18.27 -14.71 -7.74
C PHE A 72 -18.07 -15.40 -6.39
N ASN A 73 -18.27 -16.71 -6.35
CA ASN A 73 -18.05 -17.50 -5.14
C ASN A 73 -16.61 -18.00 -5.09
N PHE A 74 -15.75 -17.21 -4.47
CA PHE A 74 -14.34 -17.53 -4.31
C PHE A 74 -13.93 -17.37 -2.84
N GLN A 75 -12.93 -18.13 -2.46
CA GLN A 75 -12.36 -18.05 -1.13
C GLN A 75 -10.83 -17.94 -1.22
N TRP A 76 -10.26 -17.04 -0.41
CA TRP A 76 -8.82 -16.92 -0.23
C TRP A 76 -8.37 -17.92 0.83
N ILE A 77 -7.56 -18.89 0.44
CA ILE A 77 -7.03 -19.90 1.35
C ILE A 77 -5.53 -19.64 1.53
N PRO A 78 -5.06 -19.33 2.76
CA PRO A 78 -3.64 -19.12 3.00
C PRO A 78 -2.82 -20.34 2.52
N ASN A 79 -1.76 -20.07 1.76
CA ASN A 79 -0.93 -21.12 1.15
C ASN A 79 0.44 -21.26 1.80
N GLY A 80 0.66 -20.62 2.95
CA GLY A 80 1.93 -20.67 3.67
C GLY A 80 2.96 -19.64 3.21
N ASN A 81 2.67 -18.86 2.17
CA ASN A 81 3.54 -17.76 1.73
C ASN A 81 3.11 -16.47 2.43
N HIS A 82 3.67 -16.18 3.58
CA HIS A 82 3.25 -15.04 4.40
C HIS A 82 3.88 -13.72 3.92
N GLY A 83 3.26 -13.09 2.92
CA GLY A 83 3.61 -11.74 2.52
C GLY A 83 5.10 -11.54 2.23
N LYS A 84 5.57 -12.00 1.08
CA LYS A 84 6.97 -11.80 0.70
C LYS A 84 7.29 -10.33 0.57
N VAL A 85 8.29 -9.88 1.32
CA VAL A 85 8.79 -8.51 1.28
C VAL A 85 9.95 -8.47 0.30
N ARG A 86 9.87 -7.59 -0.70
CA ARG A 86 10.91 -7.43 -1.73
C ARG A 86 11.38 -5.99 -1.76
N PRO A 87 12.69 -5.72 -1.88
CA PRO A 87 13.14 -4.36 -2.14
C PRO A 87 12.50 -3.83 -3.42
N TRP A 88 12.06 -2.58 -3.38
CA TRP A 88 11.44 -1.94 -4.54
C TRP A 88 12.28 -0.74 -4.96
N TYR A 89 12.82 -0.81 -6.16
CA TYR A 89 13.85 0.13 -6.64
C TYR A 89 13.23 1.31 -7.40
N LEU A 90 12.34 2.00 -6.74
CA LEU A 90 11.66 3.17 -7.28
C LEU A 90 12.60 4.37 -7.37
N THR A 91 12.58 5.10 -8.49
CA THR A 91 13.30 6.37 -8.64
C THR A 91 12.30 7.41 -9.12
N LYS A 92 11.71 8.16 -8.20
CA LYS A 92 10.79 9.26 -8.49
C LYS A 92 10.39 10.00 -7.22
N TYR A 93 9.67 11.10 -7.40
CA TYR A 93 8.98 11.78 -6.31
C TYR A 93 7.57 11.22 -6.16
N ILE A 94 7.16 10.95 -4.92
CA ILE A 94 5.79 10.53 -4.64
C ILE A 94 5.20 11.40 -3.54
N GLN A 95 3.89 11.68 -3.64
CA GLN A 95 3.14 12.35 -2.59
C GLN A 95 2.46 11.31 -1.73
N VAL A 96 2.59 11.45 -0.42
CA VAL A 96 1.93 10.56 0.55
C VAL A 96 1.11 11.38 1.54
N TYR A 97 0.00 10.82 1.98
CA TYR A 97 -0.90 11.45 2.93
C TYR A 97 -1.55 10.39 3.81
N PRO A 98 -1.90 10.72 5.07
CA PRO A 98 -2.61 9.79 5.94
C PRO A 98 -3.91 9.32 5.29
N ALA A 99 -4.28 8.07 5.53
CA ALA A 99 -5.52 7.50 5.00
C ALA A 99 -6.75 8.23 5.53
N THR A 100 -6.67 8.80 6.74
CA THR A 100 -7.75 9.55 7.37
C THR A 100 -7.23 10.87 7.94
N TRP A 101 -8.09 11.88 7.92
CA TRP A 101 -7.79 13.19 8.49
C TRP A 101 -9.08 13.80 9.05
N ASN A 102 -9.02 14.31 10.28
CA ASN A 102 -10.18 14.87 10.98
C ASN A 102 -10.31 16.39 10.87
N GLY A 103 -9.31 17.04 10.26
CA GLY A 103 -9.32 18.50 10.07
C GLY A 103 -9.94 18.91 8.74
N GLU A 104 -9.74 20.15 8.36
CA GLU A 104 -10.19 20.67 7.07
C GLU A 104 -9.40 20.02 5.94
N TRP A 105 -10.05 19.84 4.79
CA TRP A 105 -9.44 19.20 3.62
C TRP A 105 -8.16 19.91 3.16
N LYS A 106 -8.14 21.24 3.20
CA LYS A 106 -6.96 22.05 2.80
C LYS A 106 -5.74 21.83 3.70
N ASP A 107 -5.96 21.39 4.94
CA ASP A 107 -4.89 21.15 5.93
C ASP A 107 -4.50 19.68 6.02
N TRP A 108 -4.98 18.84 5.11
CA TRP A 108 -4.65 17.42 5.07
C TRP A 108 -3.13 17.26 4.92
N PRO A 109 -2.45 16.67 5.91
CA PRO A 109 -0.99 16.53 5.88
C PRO A 109 -0.54 15.81 4.62
N THR A 110 0.45 16.36 3.92
CA THR A 110 0.99 15.77 2.71
C THR A 110 2.49 15.97 2.67
N LEU A 111 3.22 14.87 2.44
CA LEU A 111 4.66 14.91 2.20
C LEU A 111 4.95 14.54 0.76
N ARG A 112 6.03 15.12 0.22
CA ARG A 112 6.64 14.67 -1.01
C ARG A 112 7.92 13.93 -0.65
N LEU A 113 8.00 12.65 -1.01
CA LEU A 113 9.16 11.80 -0.78
C LEU A 113 9.95 11.68 -2.07
N HIS A 114 11.27 11.77 -1.97
CA HIS A 114 12.17 11.55 -3.10
C HIS A 114 12.88 10.23 -2.93
N PHE A 115 12.66 9.30 -3.85
CA PHE A 115 13.34 8.01 -3.89
C PHE A 115 14.33 7.93 -5.03
N SER A 116 15.47 7.29 -4.78
CA SER A 116 16.46 6.91 -5.79
C SER A 116 16.79 5.44 -5.57
N TYR A 117 16.46 4.61 -6.57
CA TYR A 117 16.63 3.16 -6.51
C TYR A 117 16.04 2.54 -5.23
N GLY A 118 14.89 3.06 -4.82
CA GLY A 118 14.18 2.58 -3.63
C GLY A 118 14.68 3.14 -2.30
N LYS A 119 15.70 3.99 -2.33
CA LYS A 119 16.22 4.63 -1.13
C LYS A 119 15.65 6.03 -0.98
N LEU A 120 15.15 6.34 0.22
CA LEU A 120 14.66 7.69 0.53
C LEU A 120 15.84 8.65 0.59
N MET A 121 15.85 9.63 -0.31
CA MET A 121 16.89 10.65 -0.41
C MET A 121 16.53 11.91 0.36
N GLY A 122 15.26 12.16 0.57
CA GLY A 122 14.77 13.31 1.30
C GLY A 122 13.26 13.40 1.21
N TYR A 123 12.70 14.31 1.98
CA TYR A 123 11.26 14.56 1.96
C TYR A 123 10.98 16.00 2.35
N GLU A 124 9.83 16.52 1.94
CA GLU A 124 9.39 17.86 2.30
C GLU A 124 7.89 17.90 2.55
N ASP A 125 7.48 18.77 3.47
CA ASP A 125 6.07 19.00 3.77
C ASP A 125 5.49 19.92 2.70
N ILE A 126 4.48 19.43 1.99
CA ILE A 126 3.76 20.18 0.94
C ILE A 126 2.30 20.37 1.29
N THR A 127 1.95 20.29 2.57
CA THR A 127 0.57 20.51 3.04
C THR A 127 0.05 21.84 2.52
N GLY A 128 -1.14 21.81 1.87
CA GLY A 128 -1.74 22.99 1.29
C GLY A 128 -1.23 23.40 -0.08
N GLN A 129 -0.26 22.69 -0.64
CA GLN A 129 0.36 23.00 -1.95
C GLN A 129 -0.11 22.04 -3.07
N ARG A 130 -1.19 21.34 -2.87
CA ARG A 130 -1.71 20.41 -3.86
C ARG A 130 -2.31 21.12 -5.08
#